data_b0a82f88238f7f6debd41e814c14fa96
#
_entry.id   b0a82f88238f7f6debd41e814c14fa96
#
_cell.length_a   1.000
_cell.length_b   1.000
_cell.length_c   1.000
_cell.angle_alpha   90.00
_cell.angle_beta   90.00
_cell.angle_gamma   90.00
#
_symmetry.space_group_name_H-M   'P 1'
#
loop_
_entity.id
_entity.type
_entity.pdbx_description
1 polymer ?
#
loop_
_entity_poly.entity_id
_entity_poly.type
_entity_poly.pdbx_seq_one_letter_code
_entity_poly.pdbx_strand_id
1 'polypeptide(L)'
;MILLVVDTQKGCFDERLYSFEMVRKNIKQLITVARENNIEVVYVQHDDGPGTDLDKSADNYEIYEEFAPRCGERRFEKNVNSAFHPMTGLTEYLYSKSEKNIIAIGVSTDYCMDATIKSGFEKGFNIFVPSYTNSTYDNPYFDKETAYKYYNEFMWGTRYAKIITVEQAIQLLRSEITTTDL
;
A
#
# COMPACT_ATOMS: atom_id res chain seq x y z
N MET A 1 -0.63 -10.67 10.83
CA MET A 1 -0.55 -9.33 10.19
C MET A 1 0.39 -9.38 9.01
N ILE A 2 0.11 -8.65 7.93
CA ILE A 2 1.04 -8.43 6.82
C ILE A 2 1.25 -6.93 6.58
N LEU A 3 2.35 -6.58 5.94
CA LEU A 3 2.58 -5.27 5.32
C LEU A 3 2.35 -5.40 3.82
N LEU A 4 1.31 -4.77 3.30
CA LEU A 4 0.95 -4.75 1.88
C LEU A 4 1.49 -3.48 1.22
N VAL A 5 2.39 -3.65 0.27
CA VAL A 5 3.03 -2.56 -0.49
C VAL A 5 2.42 -2.52 -1.89
N VAL A 6 1.69 -1.44 -2.19
CA VAL A 6 0.90 -1.31 -3.41
C VAL A 6 1.56 -0.35 -4.38
N ASP A 7 1.91 -0.83 -5.57
CA ASP A 7 2.32 -0.07 -6.75
C ASP A 7 3.43 0.97 -6.51
N THR A 8 4.39 0.65 -5.64
CA THR A 8 5.55 1.53 -5.42
C THR A 8 6.61 1.38 -6.53
N GLN A 9 6.15 1.36 -7.78
CA GLN A 9 6.97 1.21 -8.98
C GLN A 9 7.59 2.55 -9.40
N LYS A 10 8.75 2.53 -10.05
CA LYS A 10 9.46 3.73 -10.50
C LYS A 10 8.60 4.66 -11.35
N GLY A 11 7.72 4.10 -12.18
CA GLY A 11 6.82 4.89 -13.04
C GLY A 11 5.73 5.67 -12.32
N CYS A 12 5.41 5.31 -11.08
CA CYS A 12 4.37 5.96 -10.28
C CYS A 12 4.82 6.37 -8.87
N PHE A 13 6.12 6.33 -8.58
CA PHE A 13 6.67 6.76 -7.29
C PHE A 13 7.83 7.72 -7.49
N ASP A 14 7.54 9.02 -7.54
CA ASP A 14 8.51 10.08 -7.79
C ASP A 14 8.20 11.38 -7.02
N GLU A 15 9.07 12.37 -7.15
CA GLU A 15 9.04 13.67 -6.44
C GLU A 15 7.79 14.53 -6.70
N ARG A 16 6.99 14.23 -7.72
CA ARG A 16 5.74 14.92 -8.01
C ARG A 16 4.62 14.55 -7.04
N LEU A 17 4.75 13.43 -6.32
CA LEU A 17 3.80 13.00 -5.30
C LEU A 17 3.71 14.00 -4.13
N TYR A 18 2.55 14.05 -3.47
CA TYR A 18 2.38 14.85 -2.25
C TYR A 18 3.29 14.34 -1.14
N SER A 19 4.02 15.25 -0.49
CA SER A 19 4.92 14.94 0.62
C SER A 19 5.90 13.80 0.33
N PHE A 20 6.41 13.69 -0.90
CA PHE A 20 7.22 12.57 -1.40
C PHE A 20 8.31 12.11 -0.43
N GLU A 21 9.16 13.02 0.07
CA GLU A 21 10.26 12.67 0.95
C GLU A 21 9.81 12.04 2.28
N MET A 22 8.69 12.52 2.83
CA MET A 22 8.11 11.96 4.06
C MET A 22 7.52 10.57 3.77
N VAL A 23 6.76 10.44 2.70
CA VAL A 23 6.16 9.16 2.28
C VAL A 23 7.26 8.13 1.99
N ARG A 24 8.29 8.49 1.24
CA ARG A 24 9.44 7.65 0.94
C ARG A 24 10.14 7.15 2.21
N LYS A 25 10.44 8.06 3.13
CA LYS A 25 11.07 7.73 4.43
C LYS A 25 10.20 6.76 5.24
N ASN A 26 8.91 7.05 5.35
CA ASN A 26 7.99 6.26 6.16
C ASN A 26 7.77 4.85 5.58
N ILE A 27 7.58 4.72 4.26
CA ILE A 27 7.47 3.42 3.58
C ILE A 27 8.74 2.59 3.83
N LYS A 28 9.92 3.16 3.61
CA LYS A 28 11.20 2.49 3.85
C LYS A 28 11.32 2.01 5.30
N GLN A 29 10.94 2.86 6.25
CA GLN A 29 10.98 2.53 7.67
C GLN A 29 10.06 1.36 8.01
N LEU A 30 8.81 1.37 7.54
CA LEU A 30 7.86 0.29 7.82
C LEU A 30 8.27 -1.03 7.19
N ILE A 31 8.78 -1.02 5.96
CA ILE A 31 9.33 -2.22 5.32
C ILE A 31 10.51 -2.78 6.14
N THR A 32 11.40 -1.91 6.60
CA THR A 32 12.54 -2.32 7.43
C THR A 32 12.08 -2.95 8.73
N VAL A 33 11.18 -2.29 9.47
CA VAL A 33 10.64 -2.80 10.74
C VAL A 33 9.87 -4.11 10.55
N ALA A 34 9.07 -4.24 9.50
CA ALA A 34 8.36 -5.49 9.20
C ALA A 34 9.36 -6.65 9.01
N ARG A 35 10.39 -6.44 8.22
CA ARG A 35 11.45 -7.44 7.97
C ARG A 35 12.21 -7.84 9.25
N GLU A 36 12.55 -6.87 10.09
CA GLU A 36 13.24 -7.09 11.37
C GLU A 36 12.41 -7.90 12.37
N ASN A 37 11.08 -7.82 12.25
CA ASN A 37 10.15 -8.51 13.15
C ASN A 37 9.46 -9.74 12.52
N ASN A 38 9.98 -10.24 11.38
CA ASN A 38 9.44 -11.38 10.65
C ASN A 38 7.98 -11.22 10.23
N ILE A 39 7.51 -9.99 10.07
CA ILE A 39 6.21 -9.70 9.46
C ILE A 39 6.35 -9.80 7.96
N GLU A 40 5.46 -10.54 7.34
CA GLU A 40 5.50 -10.75 5.90
C GLU A 40 5.24 -9.44 5.15
N VAL A 41 6.17 -9.11 4.25
CA VAL A 41 6.00 -8.00 3.29
C VAL A 41 5.51 -8.57 1.97
N VAL A 42 4.37 -8.09 1.51
CA VAL A 42 3.71 -8.53 0.28
C VAL A 42 3.63 -7.36 -0.69
N TYR A 43 4.10 -7.55 -1.90
CA TYR A 43 4.06 -6.53 -2.94
C TYR A 43 2.96 -6.79 -3.95
N VAL A 44 2.36 -5.72 -4.44
CA VAL A 44 1.48 -5.74 -5.60
C VAL A 44 2.02 -4.76 -6.62
N GLN A 45 2.12 -5.19 -7.88
CA GLN A 45 2.61 -4.38 -9.00
C GLN A 45 1.54 -4.26 -10.08
N HIS A 46 1.39 -3.05 -10.60
CA HIS A 46 0.48 -2.77 -11.70
C HIS A 46 1.17 -2.98 -13.03
N ASP A 47 0.47 -3.62 -13.96
CA ASP A 47 0.90 -3.84 -15.34
C ASP A 47 -0.16 -3.28 -16.29
N ASP A 48 0.13 -2.18 -16.96
CA ASP A 48 -0.77 -1.56 -17.94
C ASP A 48 -0.69 -2.25 -19.33
N GLY A 49 0.16 -3.27 -19.45
CA GLY A 49 0.32 -4.05 -20.66
C GLY A 49 1.39 -3.53 -21.63
N PRO A 50 1.59 -4.26 -22.74
CA PRO A 50 2.69 -4.00 -23.66
C PRO A 50 2.68 -2.58 -24.24
N GLY A 51 3.85 -1.93 -24.21
CA GLY A 51 4.06 -0.61 -24.82
C GLY A 51 3.63 0.58 -23.95
N THR A 52 3.23 0.34 -22.70
CA THR A 52 2.93 1.38 -21.72
C THR A 52 4.13 1.65 -20.80
N ASP A 53 4.06 2.72 -20.03
CA ASP A 53 5.11 3.06 -19.06
C ASP A 53 5.25 2.00 -17.94
N LEU A 54 4.19 1.26 -17.63
CA LEU A 54 4.19 0.17 -16.65
C LEU A 54 4.15 -1.22 -17.33
N ASP A 55 4.64 -1.34 -18.55
CA ASP A 55 4.89 -2.65 -19.17
C ASP A 55 5.98 -3.40 -18.40
N LYS A 56 5.78 -4.69 -18.17
CA LYS A 56 6.74 -5.58 -17.45
C LYS A 56 8.16 -5.56 -18.02
N SER A 57 8.35 -5.17 -19.28
CA SER A 57 9.67 -5.02 -19.91
C SER A 57 10.30 -3.64 -19.68
N ALA A 58 9.55 -2.67 -19.15
CA ALA A 58 10.02 -1.32 -18.91
C ALA A 58 10.70 -1.18 -17.53
N ASP A 59 11.72 -0.33 -17.43
CA ASP A 59 12.37 -0.01 -16.15
C ASP A 59 11.37 0.60 -15.14
N ASN A 60 10.40 1.35 -15.63
CA ASN A 60 9.33 1.94 -14.82
C ASN A 60 8.43 0.92 -14.11
N TYR A 61 8.37 -0.33 -14.59
CA TYR A 61 7.65 -1.41 -13.93
C TYR A 61 8.34 -1.87 -12.63
N GLU A 62 9.64 -1.73 -12.53
CA GLU A 62 10.39 -2.17 -11.36
C GLU A 62 9.98 -1.37 -10.11
N ILE A 63 9.98 -2.05 -8.96
CA ILE A 63 9.77 -1.41 -7.66
C ILE A 63 10.88 -0.37 -7.44
N TYR A 64 10.50 0.78 -6.88
CA TYR A 64 11.44 1.83 -6.49
C TYR A 64 12.57 1.22 -5.62
N GLU A 65 13.81 1.53 -5.94
CA GLU A 65 14.99 0.78 -5.46
C GLU A 65 15.09 0.68 -3.94
N GLU A 66 14.69 1.71 -3.20
CA GLU A 66 14.72 1.70 -1.74
C GLU A 66 13.70 0.74 -1.10
N PHE A 67 12.72 0.29 -1.86
CA PHE A 67 11.66 -0.63 -1.43
C PHE A 67 11.81 -2.02 -2.04
N ALA A 68 12.84 -2.25 -2.83
CA ALA A 68 13.03 -3.46 -3.61
C ALA A 68 12.75 -4.74 -2.78
N PRO A 69 11.95 -5.67 -3.31
CA PRO A 69 11.64 -6.92 -2.63
C PRO A 69 12.89 -7.75 -2.38
N ARG A 70 12.97 -8.41 -1.23
CA ARG A 70 14.00 -9.41 -0.92
C ARG A 70 13.63 -10.76 -1.53
N CYS A 71 14.63 -11.63 -1.69
CA CYS A 71 14.40 -13.00 -2.10
C CYS A 71 13.41 -13.69 -1.13
N GLY A 72 12.36 -14.30 -1.68
CA GLY A 72 11.29 -14.96 -0.90
C GLY A 72 10.10 -14.07 -0.55
N GLU A 73 10.18 -12.75 -0.68
CA GLU A 73 9.01 -11.88 -0.52
C GLU A 73 8.05 -12.04 -1.69
N ARG A 74 6.76 -12.13 -1.37
CA ARG A 74 5.72 -12.37 -2.38
C ARG A 74 5.42 -11.12 -3.19
N ARG A 75 5.26 -11.35 -4.50
CA ARG A 75 4.79 -10.33 -5.45
C ARG A 75 3.56 -10.84 -6.16
N PHE A 76 2.54 -10.01 -6.23
CA PHE A 76 1.32 -10.23 -7.00
C PHE A 76 1.22 -9.18 -8.09
N GLU A 77 0.67 -9.55 -9.22
CA GLU A 77 0.49 -8.67 -10.37
C GLU A 77 -0.98 -8.37 -10.60
N LYS A 78 -1.28 -7.19 -11.08
CA LYS A 78 -2.63 -6.77 -11.46
C LYS A 78 -2.59 -5.83 -12.65
N ASN A 79 -3.68 -5.80 -13.40
CA ASN A 79 -3.95 -4.81 -14.45
C ASN A 79 -5.26 -4.05 -14.18
N VAL A 80 -5.65 -3.97 -12.94
CA VAL A 80 -6.82 -3.26 -12.41
C VAL A 80 -6.43 -2.54 -11.13
N ASN A 81 -7.23 -1.59 -10.65
CA ASN A 81 -6.84 -0.79 -9.49
C ASN A 81 -6.73 -1.60 -8.19
N SER A 82 -7.71 -2.48 -7.91
CA SER A 82 -7.72 -3.20 -6.63
C SER A 82 -6.73 -4.37 -6.58
N ALA A 83 -5.90 -4.41 -5.54
CA ALA A 83 -5.07 -5.56 -5.20
C ALA A 83 -5.89 -6.81 -4.84
N PHE A 84 -7.15 -6.65 -4.46
CA PHE A 84 -8.06 -7.74 -4.10
C PHE A 84 -8.97 -8.19 -5.24
N HIS A 85 -8.68 -7.80 -6.47
CA HIS A 85 -9.38 -8.36 -7.62
C HIS A 85 -9.09 -9.86 -7.74
N PRO A 86 -10.06 -10.71 -8.12
CA PRO A 86 -9.86 -12.18 -8.16
C PRO A 86 -8.66 -12.63 -8.99
N MET A 87 -8.31 -11.91 -10.03
CA MET A 87 -7.17 -12.25 -10.89
C MET A 87 -5.80 -12.19 -10.19
N THR A 88 -5.67 -11.45 -9.08
CA THR A 88 -4.39 -11.31 -8.37
C THR A 88 -4.04 -12.56 -7.56
N GLY A 89 -5.04 -13.28 -7.05
CA GLY A 89 -4.85 -14.38 -6.11
C GLY A 89 -4.47 -13.95 -4.68
N LEU A 90 -4.38 -12.64 -4.41
CA LEU A 90 -4.01 -12.12 -3.08
C LEU A 90 -5.03 -12.51 -2.01
N THR A 91 -6.33 -12.44 -2.34
CA THR A 91 -7.41 -12.79 -1.41
C THR A 91 -7.29 -14.23 -0.93
N GLU A 92 -7.15 -15.17 -1.86
CA GLU A 92 -7.02 -16.60 -1.59
C GLU A 92 -5.74 -16.89 -0.79
N TYR A 93 -4.67 -16.20 -1.12
CA TYR A 93 -3.41 -16.30 -0.39
C TYR A 93 -3.58 -15.91 1.08
N LEU A 94 -4.18 -14.76 1.37
CA LEU A 94 -4.39 -14.29 2.74
C LEU A 94 -5.37 -15.18 3.51
N TYR A 95 -6.43 -15.65 2.87
CA TYR A 95 -7.36 -16.60 3.50
C TYR A 95 -6.68 -17.93 3.83
N SER A 96 -5.80 -18.45 2.98
CA SER A 96 -5.06 -19.68 3.24
C SER A 96 -4.15 -19.56 4.48
N LYS A 97 -3.72 -18.36 4.81
CA LYS A 97 -2.94 -18.04 6.03
C LYS A 97 -3.80 -17.66 7.24
N SER A 98 -5.11 -17.61 7.10
CA SER A 98 -6.03 -17.08 8.12
C SER A 98 -5.69 -15.64 8.53
N GLU A 99 -5.02 -14.88 7.64
CA GLU A 99 -4.59 -13.51 7.94
C GLU A 99 -5.68 -12.50 7.60
N LYS A 100 -6.01 -11.65 8.55
CA LYS A 100 -7.05 -10.63 8.39
C LYS A 100 -6.55 -9.20 8.60
N ASN A 101 -5.40 -9.02 9.23
CA ASN A 101 -4.89 -7.70 9.59
C ASN A 101 -3.83 -7.26 8.59
N ILE A 102 -4.07 -6.13 7.92
CA ILE A 102 -3.25 -5.62 6.82
C ILE A 102 -2.87 -4.18 7.11
N ILE A 103 -1.58 -3.89 7.17
CA ILE A 103 -1.08 -2.51 7.04
C ILE A 103 -0.88 -2.26 5.55
N ALA A 104 -1.63 -1.31 4.98
CA ALA A 104 -1.59 -0.98 3.55
C ALA A 104 -0.83 0.34 3.34
N ILE A 105 0.17 0.30 2.45
CA ILE A 105 1.00 1.44 2.08
C ILE A 105 1.22 1.45 0.57
N GLY A 106 1.50 2.59 -0.04
CA GLY A 106 1.81 2.67 -1.48
C GLY A 106 1.07 3.78 -2.22
N VAL A 107 0.92 3.66 -3.52
CA VAL A 107 0.35 4.67 -4.42
C VAL A 107 -0.62 4.08 -5.46
N SER A 108 -1.46 4.89 -6.11
CA SER A 108 -1.81 6.27 -5.74
C SER A 108 -3.03 6.26 -4.85
N THR A 109 -3.10 7.24 -3.93
CA THR A 109 -4.17 7.38 -2.94
C THR A 109 -5.56 7.24 -3.55
N ASP A 110 -5.86 8.01 -4.58
CA ASP A 110 -7.18 8.11 -5.23
C ASP A 110 -7.48 7.03 -6.29
N TYR A 111 -6.53 6.13 -6.55
CA TYR A 111 -6.68 5.03 -7.51
C TYR A 111 -6.48 3.66 -6.84
N CYS A 112 -5.28 3.13 -6.90
CA CYS A 112 -5.00 1.75 -6.47
C CYS A 112 -5.14 1.57 -4.96
N MET A 113 -4.77 2.57 -4.16
CA MET A 113 -4.96 2.52 -2.71
C MET A 113 -6.45 2.55 -2.34
N ASP A 114 -7.23 3.48 -2.90
CA ASP A 114 -8.67 3.57 -2.62
C ASP A 114 -9.41 2.30 -3.00
N ALA A 115 -9.19 1.80 -4.22
CA ALA A 115 -9.80 0.57 -4.69
C ALA A 115 -9.39 -0.65 -3.84
N THR A 116 -8.13 -0.73 -3.42
CA THR A 116 -7.62 -1.82 -2.58
C THR A 116 -8.22 -1.76 -1.18
N ILE A 117 -8.22 -0.59 -0.53
CA ILE A 117 -8.76 -0.41 0.82
C ILE A 117 -10.25 -0.78 0.86
N LYS A 118 -11.05 -0.26 -0.05
CA LYS A 118 -12.49 -0.55 -0.13
C LYS A 118 -12.76 -2.03 -0.42
N SER A 119 -12.08 -2.61 -1.40
CA SER A 119 -12.22 -4.04 -1.70
C SER A 119 -11.78 -4.93 -0.53
N GLY A 120 -10.71 -4.58 0.15
CA GLY A 120 -10.25 -5.31 1.33
C GLY A 120 -11.26 -5.29 2.46
N PHE A 121 -11.84 -4.12 2.74
CA PHE A 121 -12.93 -3.97 3.71
C PHE A 121 -14.14 -4.85 3.35
N GLU A 122 -14.61 -4.83 2.11
CA GLU A 122 -15.74 -5.63 1.65
C GLU A 122 -15.48 -7.16 1.73
N LYS A 123 -14.22 -7.58 1.73
CA LYS A 123 -13.80 -8.96 1.92
C LYS A 123 -13.52 -9.34 3.39
N GLY A 124 -13.78 -8.43 4.32
CA GLY A 124 -13.66 -8.66 5.77
C GLY A 124 -12.24 -8.60 6.31
N PHE A 125 -11.32 -7.92 5.61
CA PHE A 125 -10.01 -7.60 6.14
C PHE A 125 -10.05 -6.35 7.04
N ASN A 126 -9.22 -6.34 8.07
CA ASN A 126 -8.96 -5.18 8.91
C ASN A 126 -7.81 -4.40 8.27
N ILE A 127 -8.10 -3.24 7.70
CA ILE A 127 -7.12 -2.41 6.99
C ILE A 127 -6.64 -1.29 7.92
N PHE A 128 -5.34 -1.16 8.07
CA PHE A 128 -4.66 -0.08 8.78
C PHE A 128 -3.85 0.72 7.77
N VAL A 129 -4.02 2.04 7.75
CA VAL A 129 -3.30 2.94 6.84
C VAL A 129 -2.52 3.95 7.68
N PRO A 130 -1.19 3.82 7.76
CA PRO A 130 -0.38 4.81 8.46
C PRO A 130 -0.35 6.13 7.70
N SER A 131 -0.46 7.24 8.42
CA SER A 131 -0.40 8.58 7.84
C SER A 131 0.93 8.78 7.10
N TYR A 132 0.90 9.46 5.95
CA TYR A 132 2.06 9.72 5.11
C TYR A 132 2.84 8.46 4.70
N THR A 133 2.10 7.38 4.37
CA THR A 133 2.62 6.16 3.73
C THR A 133 1.92 5.85 2.41
N ASN A 134 1.06 6.75 1.99
CA ASN A 134 0.45 6.78 0.67
C ASN A 134 0.50 8.21 0.12
N SER A 135 0.35 8.36 -1.17
CA SER A 135 0.39 9.65 -1.84
C SER A 135 -0.28 9.61 -3.20
N THR A 136 -0.49 10.80 -3.78
CA THR A 136 -1.05 10.98 -5.12
C THR A 136 -0.52 12.24 -5.80
N TYR A 137 -0.95 12.46 -7.04
CA TYR A 137 -0.63 13.61 -7.89
C TYR A 137 -1.76 14.62 -7.91
N ASP A 138 -1.49 15.84 -8.43
CA ASP A 138 -2.53 16.79 -8.77
C ASP A 138 -3.45 16.23 -9.86
N ASN A 139 -4.74 16.54 -9.78
CA ASN A 139 -5.70 16.21 -10.82
C ASN A 139 -6.55 17.47 -11.17
N PRO A 140 -7.37 17.45 -12.23
CA PRO A 140 -8.11 18.63 -12.64
C PRO A 140 -9.10 19.21 -11.62
N TYR A 141 -9.44 18.47 -10.59
CA TYR A 141 -10.44 18.86 -9.59
C TYR A 141 -9.85 19.13 -8.21
N PHE A 142 -8.76 18.45 -7.85
CA PHE A 142 -8.11 18.56 -6.55
C PHE A 142 -6.59 18.67 -6.72
N ASP A 143 -5.98 19.54 -5.94
CA ASP A 143 -4.55 19.41 -5.69
C ASP A 143 -4.25 18.14 -4.88
N LYS A 144 -3.04 17.65 -4.98
CA LYS A 144 -2.59 16.41 -4.36
C LYS A 144 -2.69 16.40 -2.83
N GLU A 145 -2.55 17.56 -2.17
CA GLU A 145 -2.73 17.68 -0.73
C GLU A 145 -4.19 17.51 -0.33
N THR A 146 -5.09 18.18 -1.03
CA THR A 146 -6.54 18.07 -0.80
C THR A 146 -7.01 16.64 -1.06
N ALA A 147 -6.57 16.01 -2.15
CA ALA A 147 -6.87 14.62 -2.44
C ALA A 147 -6.36 13.69 -1.32
N TYR A 148 -5.11 13.82 -0.90
CA TYR A 148 -4.55 13.03 0.20
C TYR A 148 -5.39 13.18 1.48
N LYS A 149 -5.71 14.41 1.90
CA LYS A 149 -6.50 14.68 3.10
C LYS A 149 -7.92 14.13 3.00
N TYR A 150 -8.58 14.30 1.86
CA TYR A 150 -9.91 13.78 1.63
C TYR A 150 -9.99 12.26 1.86
N TYR A 151 -9.05 11.50 1.33
CA TYR A 151 -9.05 10.05 1.49
C TYR A 151 -8.62 9.60 2.89
N ASN A 152 -7.53 10.13 3.41
CA ASN A 152 -6.97 9.69 4.69
C ASN A 152 -7.78 10.21 5.89
N GLU A 153 -8.19 11.48 5.90
CA GLU A 153 -8.83 12.09 7.06
C GLU A 153 -10.36 11.92 7.06
N PHE A 154 -10.96 11.66 5.90
CA PHE A 154 -12.41 11.52 5.78
C PHE A 154 -12.83 10.16 5.20
N MET A 155 -12.56 9.90 3.91
CA MET A 155 -13.17 8.79 3.19
C MET A 155 -12.86 7.43 3.83
N TRP A 156 -11.60 7.13 4.09
CA TRP A 156 -11.22 5.82 4.62
C TRP A 156 -11.49 5.70 6.13
N GLY A 157 -11.13 6.72 6.91
CA GLY A 157 -11.24 6.71 8.36
C GLY A 157 -12.66 6.63 8.89
N THR A 158 -13.64 7.06 8.10
CA THR A 158 -15.05 7.00 8.52
C THR A 158 -15.67 5.60 8.37
N ARG A 159 -15.07 4.70 7.55
CA ARG A 159 -15.70 3.41 7.25
C ARG A 159 -14.75 2.27 6.90
N TYR A 160 -13.75 2.50 6.05
CA TYR A 160 -13.07 1.45 5.30
C TYR A 160 -11.76 0.99 5.92
N ALA A 161 -11.10 1.87 6.65
CA ALA A 161 -9.79 1.58 7.24
C ALA A 161 -9.62 2.33 8.57
N LYS A 162 -8.71 1.86 9.38
CA LYS A 162 -8.24 2.59 10.55
C LYS A 162 -7.00 3.40 10.16
N ILE A 163 -7.12 4.73 10.22
CA ILE A 163 -5.98 5.61 9.99
C ILE A 163 -5.18 5.70 11.29
N ILE A 164 -3.90 5.39 11.20
CA ILE A 164 -3.01 5.32 12.35
C ILE A 164 -1.75 6.16 12.13
N THR A 165 -0.99 6.43 13.18
CA THR A 165 0.33 7.05 13.02
C THR A 165 1.38 6.02 12.57
N VAL A 166 2.51 6.50 12.06
CA VAL A 166 3.64 5.63 11.71
C VAL A 166 4.17 4.92 12.96
N GLU A 167 4.19 5.61 14.10
CA GLU A 167 4.61 5.07 15.39
C GLU A 167 3.70 3.92 15.84
N GLN A 168 2.38 4.07 15.72
CA GLN A 168 1.42 3.00 16.00
C GLN A 168 1.62 1.79 15.06
N ALA A 169 1.87 2.05 13.78
CA ALA A 169 2.18 0.97 12.83
C ALA A 169 3.46 0.22 13.21
N ILE A 170 4.50 0.93 13.64
CA ILE A 170 5.74 0.33 14.13
C ILE A 170 5.48 -0.52 15.38
N GLN A 171 4.70 -0.02 16.32
CA GLN A 171 4.33 -0.77 17.53
C GLN A 171 3.54 -2.04 17.20
N LEU A 172 2.60 -1.99 16.23
CA LEU A 172 1.90 -3.17 15.73
C LEU A 172 2.86 -4.19 15.10
N LEU A 173 3.78 -3.73 14.25
CA LEU A 173 4.76 -4.59 13.57
C LEU A 173 5.72 -5.25 14.57
N ARG A 174 6.02 -4.61 15.69
CA ARG A 174 6.83 -5.13 16.80
C ARG A 174 6.04 -5.96 17.81
N SER A 175 4.73 -6.07 17.64
CA SER A 175 3.82 -6.70 18.60
C SER A 175 3.86 -6.05 20.00
N GLU A 176 4.18 -4.77 20.07
CA GLU A 176 4.16 -3.97 21.32
C GLU A 176 2.74 -3.56 21.70
N ILE A 177 1.83 -3.47 20.71
CA ILE A 177 0.39 -3.23 20.88
C ILE A 177 -0.38 -4.20 19.99
N THR A 178 -1.68 -4.34 20.25
CA THR A 178 -2.60 -5.14 19.42
C THR A 178 -3.52 -4.24 18.59
N THR A 179 -4.22 -4.84 17.63
CA THR A 179 -5.20 -4.11 16.80
C THR A 179 -6.42 -3.63 17.58
N THR A 180 -6.61 -4.12 18.81
CA THR A 180 -7.68 -3.69 19.74
C THR A 180 -7.27 -2.48 20.57
N ASP A 181 -5.99 -2.14 20.63
CA ASP A 181 -5.46 -0.98 21.36
C ASP A 181 -5.57 0.32 20.57
N LEU A 182 -5.95 0.22 19.30
CA LEU A 182 -6.16 1.34 18.37
C LEU A 182 -7.66 1.64 18.28
#